data_ada144457854da3ecd4fccba9d1b9d80
#
_entry.id   ada144457854da3ecd4fccba9d1b9d80
#
_cell.length_a   1.000
_cell.length_b   1.000
_cell.length_c   1.000
_cell.angle_alpha   90.00
_cell.angle_beta   90.00
_cell.angle_gamma   90.00
#
_symmetry.space_group_name_H-M   'P 1'
#
loop_
_entity.id
_entity.type
_entity.pdbx_description
1 polymer ?
#
loop_
_entity_poly.entity_id
_entity_poly.type
_entity_poly.pdbx_seq_one_letter_code
_entity_poly.pdbx_strand_id
1 'polypeptide(L)'
;MTDRLKISIKKLYDLFAKYQGLSKLQGSPLYDDLETWNKHLRSKKLRELTDEDLSLFAGKVILTWGDENDYRFFLPRILELTAELKTPYDIWTLYSRLEDANWKTWNADEQTVINDFTIELWNNLLTDNSKKAEWEFKDYFHSISYFYPDFSEILKVWETNDSFASIKHLTNYIFEERQHLFDNNYIDSIEKNTKNIEQFKTWLTSDNILKKIENAFYDNEKSEIAERLSWVEQILKNEKKYST
;
A
#
# COMPACT_ATOMS: atom_id res chain seq x y z
N MET A 1 14.16 -2.62 -3.29
CA MET A 1 13.13 -3.62 -3.65
C MET A 1 13.65 -5.01 -3.35
N THR A 2 12.92 -5.79 -2.56
CA THR A 2 13.26 -7.17 -2.16
C THR A 2 13.16 -8.14 -3.35
N ASP A 3 13.88 -9.28 -3.28
CA ASP A 3 13.80 -10.27 -4.37
C ASP A 3 12.43 -10.94 -4.47
N ARG A 4 11.73 -11.11 -3.35
CA ARG A 4 10.34 -11.62 -3.34
C ARG A 4 9.40 -10.69 -4.10
N LEU A 5 9.49 -9.38 -3.87
CA LEU A 5 8.66 -8.41 -4.59
C LEU A 5 9.00 -8.39 -6.10
N LYS A 6 10.28 -8.51 -6.48
CA LYS A 6 10.66 -8.63 -7.91
C LYS A 6 10.05 -9.88 -8.57
N ILE A 7 10.05 -11.01 -7.84
CA ILE A 7 9.42 -12.26 -8.31
C ILE A 7 7.92 -12.08 -8.47
N SER A 8 7.26 -11.42 -7.52
CA SER A 8 5.82 -11.14 -7.57
C SER A 8 5.48 -10.23 -8.77
N ILE A 9 6.27 -9.17 -9.02
CA ILE A 9 6.12 -8.32 -10.22
C ILE A 9 6.28 -9.14 -11.50
N LYS A 10 7.28 -10.03 -11.56
CA LYS A 10 7.46 -10.89 -12.74
C LYS A 10 6.23 -11.76 -12.99
N LYS A 11 5.67 -12.39 -11.95
CA LYS A 11 4.45 -13.21 -12.05
C LYS A 11 3.25 -12.39 -12.57
N LEU A 12 3.11 -11.12 -12.14
CA LEU A 12 2.08 -10.22 -12.67
C LEU A 12 2.22 -10.06 -14.18
N TYR A 13 3.40 -9.72 -14.68
CA TYR A 13 3.62 -9.58 -16.12
C TYR A 13 3.37 -10.88 -16.89
N ASP A 14 3.83 -12.01 -16.35
CA ASP A 14 3.65 -13.32 -17.00
C ASP A 14 2.16 -13.69 -17.09
N LEU A 15 1.38 -13.48 -16.02
CA LEU A 15 -0.04 -13.83 -15.97
C LEU A 15 -0.93 -12.90 -16.79
N PHE A 16 -0.64 -11.59 -16.75
CA PHE A 16 -1.42 -10.56 -17.44
C PHE A 16 -0.99 -10.36 -18.90
N ALA A 17 0.08 -11.03 -19.38
CA ALA A 17 0.55 -10.97 -20.78
C ALA A 17 -0.52 -11.38 -21.81
N LYS A 18 -1.54 -12.14 -21.39
CA LYS A 18 -2.68 -12.54 -22.24
C LYS A 18 -3.59 -11.36 -22.63
N TYR A 19 -3.60 -10.28 -21.85
CA TYR A 19 -4.34 -9.08 -22.17
C TYR A 19 -3.58 -8.24 -23.18
N GLN A 20 -4.28 -7.76 -24.19
CA GLN A 20 -3.69 -6.90 -25.21
C GLN A 20 -4.32 -5.53 -25.08
N GLY A 21 -3.49 -4.52 -24.93
CA GLY A 21 -3.97 -3.14 -24.97
C GLY A 21 -4.65 -2.85 -26.31
N LEU A 22 -5.84 -2.28 -26.26
CA LEU A 22 -6.57 -1.91 -27.46
C LEU A 22 -5.81 -0.87 -28.27
N SER A 23 -5.95 -0.94 -29.60
CA SER A 23 -5.40 0.09 -30.50
C SER A 23 -6.02 1.47 -30.21
N LYS A 24 -7.21 1.50 -29.62
CA LYS A 24 -7.93 2.71 -29.21
C LYS A 24 -8.78 2.40 -27.98
N LEU A 25 -8.41 3.01 -26.84
CA LEU A 25 -9.21 2.94 -25.63
C LEU A 25 -10.48 3.80 -25.82
N GLN A 26 -11.60 3.23 -25.43
CA GLN A 26 -12.85 3.97 -25.42
C GLN A 26 -12.89 4.93 -24.23
N GLY A 27 -13.57 6.05 -24.37
CA GLY A 27 -13.68 7.03 -23.31
C GLY A 27 -14.92 7.89 -23.40
N SER A 28 -15.15 8.72 -22.40
CA SER A 28 -16.28 9.65 -22.41
C SER A 28 -16.27 10.52 -23.67
N PRO A 29 -17.41 10.70 -24.35
CA PRO A 29 -17.51 11.60 -25.49
C PRO A 29 -17.27 13.07 -25.16
N LEU A 30 -17.19 13.40 -23.87
CA LEU A 30 -16.89 14.76 -23.37
C LEU A 30 -15.37 15.07 -23.37
N TYR A 31 -14.52 14.11 -23.74
CA TYR A 31 -13.08 14.31 -23.79
C TYR A 31 -12.61 14.69 -25.21
N ASP A 32 -12.29 15.94 -25.41
CA ASP A 32 -11.77 16.45 -26.69
C ASP A 32 -10.37 15.88 -26.99
N ASP A 33 -9.56 15.58 -25.96
CA ASP A 33 -8.17 15.13 -26.06
C ASP A 33 -8.01 13.59 -26.09
N LEU A 34 -9.09 12.81 -26.12
CA LEU A 34 -9.06 11.35 -25.97
C LEU A 34 -8.11 10.66 -26.97
N GLU A 35 -8.08 11.12 -28.23
CA GLU A 35 -7.20 10.55 -29.25
C GLU A 35 -5.72 10.85 -28.95
N THR A 36 -5.43 12.04 -28.43
CA THR A 36 -4.09 12.45 -28.02
C THR A 36 -3.60 11.58 -26.85
N TRP A 37 -4.44 11.34 -25.85
CA TRP A 37 -4.13 10.46 -24.70
C TRP A 37 -3.91 9.01 -25.17
N ASN A 38 -4.77 8.49 -26.02
CA ASN A 38 -4.62 7.16 -26.61
C ASN A 38 -3.31 7.01 -27.39
N LYS A 39 -2.95 8.02 -28.20
CA LYS A 39 -1.69 8.04 -28.94
C LYS A 39 -0.49 8.07 -28.00
N HIS A 40 -0.57 8.84 -26.92
CA HIS A 40 0.49 8.92 -25.91
C HIS A 40 0.77 7.56 -25.26
N LEU A 41 -0.25 6.89 -24.72
CA LEU A 41 -0.09 5.57 -24.10
C LEU A 41 0.43 4.49 -25.05
N ARG A 42 0.13 4.61 -26.35
CA ARG A 42 0.62 3.67 -27.38
C ARG A 42 2.01 4.01 -27.94
N SER A 43 2.54 5.16 -27.62
CA SER A 43 3.85 5.61 -28.14
C SER A 43 5.03 4.86 -27.54
N LYS A 44 4.82 4.15 -26.44
CA LYS A 44 5.84 3.43 -25.66
C LYS A 44 5.42 1.98 -25.43
N LYS A 45 6.40 1.10 -25.18
CA LYS A 45 6.11 -0.24 -24.68
C LYS A 45 5.62 -0.15 -23.24
N LEU A 46 4.80 -1.12 -22.79
CA LEU A 46 4.22 -1.13 -21.46
C LEU A 46 5.25 -0.85 -20.35
N ARG A 47 6.41 -1.50 -20.36
CA ARG A 47 7.48 -1.30 -19.37
C ARG A 47 8.21 0.04 -19.45
N GLU A 48 8.04 0.78 -20.53
CA GLU A 48 8.67 2.09 -20.75
C GLU A 48 7.76 3.25 -20.30
N LEU A 49 6.49 2.96 -19.98
CA LEU A 49 5.55 3.96 -19.47
C LEU A 49 5.96 4.37 -18.05
N THR A 50 6.01 5.67 -17.81
CA THR A 50 6.30 6.25 -16.50
C THR A 50 5.04 6.45 -15.68
N ASP A 51 5.20 6.84 -14.41
CA ASP A 51 4.10 7.26 -13.55
C ASP A 51 3.34 8.47 -14.13
N GLU A 52 4.05 9.46 -14.68
CA GLU A 52 3.41 10.60 -15.35
C GLU A 52 2.62 10.15 -16.59
N ASP A 53 3.16 9.23 -17.41
CA ASP A 53 2.46 8.72 -18.59
C ASP A 53 1.13 8.04 -18.21
N LEU A 54 1.11 7.32 -17.08
CA LEU A 54 -0.04 6.54 -16.63
C LEU A 54 -0.96 7.28 -15.66
N SER A 55 -0.57 8.41 -15.09
CA SER A 55 -1.31 9.09 -14.03
C SER A 55 -2.74 9.43 -14.46
N LEU A 56 -2.91 10.05 -15.62
CA LEU A 56 -4.24 10.39 -16.12
C LEU A 56 -5.11 9.15 -16.38
N PHE A 57 -4.50 8.08 -16.92
CA PHE A 57 -5.20 6.81 -17.15
C PHE A 57 -5.62 6.16 -15.83
N ALA A 58 -4.71 6.03 -14.87
CA ALA A 58 -4.98 5.42 -13.57
C ALA A 58 -6.12 6.13 -12.82
N GLY A 59 -6.20 7.46 -12.91
CA GLY A 59 -7.28 8.23 -12.31
C GLY A 59 -8.66 8.06 -12.99
N LYS A 60 -8.69 7.66 -14.28
CA LYS A 60 -9.91 7.62 -15.10
C LYS A 60 -10.37 6.23 -15.53
N VAL A 61 -9.47 5.25 -15.49
CA VAL A 61 -9.74 3.88 -15.94
C VAL A 61 -10.97 3.30 -15.23
N ILE A 62 -11.74 2.48 -15.95
CA ILE A 62 -13.05 1.90 -15.54
C ILE A 62 -14.16 2.95 -15.46
N LEU A 63 -13.89 4.15 -14.99
CA LEU A 63 -14.94 5.16 -14.79
C LEU A 63 -15.32 5.87 -16.09
N THR A 64 -14.31 6.39 -16.80
CA THR A 64 -14.54 7.29 -17.94
C THR A 64 -13.58 7.09 -19.09
N TRP A 65 -12.54 6.24 -18.97
CA TRP A 65 -11.56 5.97 -20.01
C TRP A 65 -10.99 4.56 -19.92
N GLY A 66 -11.24 3.73 -20.93
CA GLY A 66 -10.88 2.32 -20.94
C GLY A 66 -11.88 1.44 -20.18
N ASP A 67 -11.69 0.16 -20.30
CA ASP A 67 -12.51 -0.87 -19.64
C ASP A 67 -11.64 -1.78 -18.73
N GLU A 68 -12.25 -2.85 -18.22
CA GLU A 68 -11.61 -3.83 -17.37
C GLU A 68 -10.43 -4.54 -18.06
N ASN A 69 -10.51 -4.83 -19.36
CA ASN A 69 -9.42 -5.46 -20.10
C ASN A 69 -8.26 -4.50 -20.32
N ASP A 70 -8.56 -3.23 -20.58
CA ASP A 70 -7.55 -2.18 -20.67
C ASP A 70 -6.83 -2.01 -19.32
N TYR A 71 -7.58 -2.02 -18.23
CA TYR A 71 -6.99 -1.94 -16.89
C TYR A 71 -6.07 -3.13 -16.61
N ARG A 72 -6.52 -4.36 -16.90
CA ARG A 72 -5.70 -5.57 -16.75
C ARG A 72 -4.41 -5.51 -17.58
N PHE A 73 -4.45 -4.92 -18.77
CA PHE A 73 -3.26 -4.75 -19.60
C PHE A 73 -2.22 -3.83 -18.94
N PHE A 74 -2.65 -2.69 -18.37
CA PHE A 74 -1.74 -1.71 -17.74
C PHE A 74 -1.38 -2.06 -16.29
N LEU A 75 -2.17 -2.90 -15.62
CA LEU A 75 -2.04 -3.19 -14.19
C LEU A 75 -0.63 -3.66 -13.77
N PRO A 76 0.06 -4.57 -14.49
CA PRO A 76 1.41 -4.98 -14.09
C PRO A 76 2.39 -3.80 -14.01
N ARG A 77 2.27 -2.82 -14.92
CA ARG A 77 3.14 -1.65 -14.91
C ARG A 77 2.76 -0.66 -13.81
N ILE A 78 1.48 -0.46 -13.57
CA ILE A 78 0.99 0.37 -12.47
C ILE A 78 1.50 -0.18 -11.14
N LEU A 79 1.39 -1.49 -10.91
CA LEU A 79 1.87 -2.16 -9.70
C LEU A 79 3.40 -2.12 -9.58
N GLU A 80 4.15 -2.31 -10.67
CA GLU A 80 5.62 -2.18 -10.68
C GLU A 80 6.05 -0.76 -10.26
N LEU A 81 5.42 0.28 -10.80
CA LEU A 81 5.68 1.68 -10.43
C LEU A 81 5.31 1.94 -8.95
N THR A 82 4.21 1.36 -8.48
CA THR A 82 3.82 1.42 -7.07
C THR A 82 4.89 0.81 -6.16
N ALA A 83 5.49 -0.32 -6.57
CA ALA A 83 6.60 -0.93 -5.84
C ALA A 83 7.88 -0.06 -5.81
N GLU A 84 8.02 0.86 -6.74
CA GLU A 84 9.08 1.88 -6.78
C GLU A 84 8.71 3.17 -6.02
N LEU A 85 7.58 3.20 -5.33
CA LEU A 85 6.99 4.39 -4.70
C LEU A 85 6.69 5.50 -5.72
N LYS A 86 6.36 5.12 -6.95
CA LYS A 86 5.98 6.00 -8.07
C LYS A 86 4.58 5.65 -8.54
N THR A 87 3.65 5.51 -7.62
CA THR A 87 2.27 5.12 -7.96
C THR A 87 1.66 6.13 -8.93
N PRO A 88 1.22 5.71 -10.12
CA PRO A 88 0.49 6.60 -10.99
C PRO A 88 -0.80 7.08 -10.32
N TYR A 89 -0.94 8.39 -10.14
CA TYR A 89 -1.98 9.04 -9.36
C TYR A 89 -1.73 8.89 -7.85
N ASP A 90 -2.38 7.94 -7.16
CA ASP A 90 -2.17 7.61 -5.74
C ASP A 90 -2.53 6.15 -5.44
N ILE A 91 -2.05 5.61 -4.30
CA ILE A 91 -2.23 4.20 -3.95
C ILE A 91 -3.68 3.87 -3.57
N TRP A 92 -4.43 4.80 -2.99
CA TRP A 92 -5.86 4.61 -2.69
C TRP A 92 -6.65 4.42 -3.99
N THR A 93 -6.40 5.29 -4.98
CA THR A 93 -7.03 5.18 -6.30
C THR A 93 -6.70 3.86 -6.98
N LEU A 94 -5.45 3.37 -6.91
CA LEU A 94 -5.07 2.07 -7.44
C LEU A 94 -5.99 0.94 -6.92
N TYR A 95 -6.13 0.83 -5.60
CA TYR A 95 -6.96 -0.23 -4.99
C TYR A 95 -8.45 0.00 -5.23
N SER A 96 -8.91 1.25 -5.22
CA SER A 96 -10.30 1.59 -5.59
C SER A 96 -10.62 1.19 -7.02
N ARG A 97 -9.71 1.35 -7.97
CA ARG A 97 -9.92 0.92 -9.37
C ARG A 97 -9.99 -0.61 -9.51
N LEU A 98 -9.27 -1.36 -8.69
CA LEU A 98 -9.45 -2.81 -8.63
C LEU A 98 -10.86 -3.18 -8.15
N GLU A 99 -11.39 -2.51 -7.11
CA GLU A 99 -12.77 -2.73 -6.65
C GLU A 99 -13.80 -2.31 -7.73
N ASP A 100 -13.62 -1.16 -8.37
CA ASP A 100 -14.47 -0.70 -9.48
C ASP A 100 -14.45 -1.68 -10.66
N ALA A 101 -13.32 -2.34 -10.92
CA ALA A 101 -13.15 -3.39 -11.91
C ALA A 101 -13.72 -4.75 -11.47
N ASN A 102 -14.36 -4.84 -10.31
CA ASN A 102 -14.86 -6.08 -9.73
C ASN A 102 -13.82 -7.20 -9.68
N TRP A 103 -12.57 -6.89 -9.34
CA TRP A 103 -11.43 -7.81 -9.39
C TRP A 103 -11.65 -9.13 -8.63
N LYS A 104 -12.55 -9.14 -7.63
CA LYS A 104 -12.95 -10.36 -6.91
C LYS A 104 -13.72 -11.37 -7.77
N THR A 105 -14.16 -10.97 -8.96
CA THR A 105 -14.78 -11.86 -9.97
C THR A 105 -13.77 -12.36 -10.99
N TRP A 106 -12.53 -11.88 -10.96
CA TRP A 106 -11.50 -12.31 -11.87
C TRP A 106 -11.09 -13.75 -11.58
N ASN A 107 -10.31 -14.33 -12.48
CA ASN A 107 -9.80 -15.68 -12.29
C ASN A 107 -8.97 -15.79 -11.01
N ALA A 108 -9.02 -16.95 -10.36
CA ALA A 108 -8.39 -17.18 -9.07
C ALA A 108 -6.87 -16.92 -9.07
N ASP A 109 -6.18 -17.23 -10.18
CA ASP A 109 -4.75 -16.97 -10.30
C ASP A 109 -4.44 -15.46 -10.35
N GLU A 110 -5.31 -14.66 -10.98
CA GLU A 110 -5.19 -13.20 -11.02
C GLU A 110 -5.41 -12.59 -9.64
N GLN A 111 -6.40 -13.05 -8.91
CA GLN A 111 -6.64 -12.63 -7.53
C GLN A 111 -5.44 -12.99 -6.63
N THR A 112 -4.93 -14.21 -6.77
CA THR A 112 -3.79 -14.70 -5.98
C THR A 112 -2.54 -13.86 -6.24
N VAL A 113 -2.19 -13.59 -7.49
CA VAL A 113 -0.97 -12.84 -7.81
C VAL A 113 -1.05 -11.38 -7.37
N ILE A 114 -2.25 -10.76 -7.36
CA ILE A 114 -2.47 -9.42 -6.83
C ILE A 114 -2.30 -9.40 -5.30
N ASN A 115 -2.86 -10.39 -4.59
CA ASN A 115 -2.67 -10.52 -3.15
C ASN A 115 -1.21 -10.81 -2.79
N ASP A 116 -0.55 -11.74 -3.49
CA ASP A 116 0.90 -12.03 -3.34
C ASP A 116 1.74 -10.75 -3.53
N PHE A 117 1.42 -9.96 -4.54
CA PHE A 117 2.09 -8.69 -4.77
C PHE A 117 1.85 -7.72 -3.61
N THR A 118 0.61 -7.57 -3.14
CA THR A 118 0.24 -6.62 -2.09
C THR A 118 0.96 -6.93 -0.77
N ILE A 119 1.04 -8.21 -0.37
CA ILE A 119 1.73 -8.57 0.87
C ILE A 119 3.25 -8.41 0.74
N GLU A 120 3.83 -8.69 -0.43
CA GLU A 120 5.27 -8.49 -0.68
C GLU A 120 5.61 -6.99 -0.81
N LEU A 121 4.70 -6.16 -1.34
CA LEU A 121 4.81 -4.70 -1.33
C LEU A 121 4.87 -4.18 0.12
N TRP A 122 3.96 -4.67 0.97
CA TRP A 122 3.94 -4.33 2.40
C TRP A 122 5.26 -4.69 3.09
N ASN A 123 5.72 -5.93 2.90
CA ASN A 123 6.99 -6.37 3.47
C ASN A 123 8.19 -5.56 2.96
N ASN A 124 8.21 -5.19 1.68
CA ASN A 124 9.24 -4.33 1.11
C ASN A 124 9.22 -2.93 1.73
N LEU A 125 8.04 -2.32 1.88
CA LEU A 125 7.89 -1.00 2.49
C LEU A 125 8.44 -0.97 3.92
N LEU A 126 8.14 -2.00 4.71
CA LEU A 126 8.64 -2.14 6.08
C LEU A 126 10.18 -2.19 6.17
N THR A 127 10.86 -2.57 5.09
CA THR A 127 12.35 -2.62 5.05
C THR A 127 12.98 -1.39 4.40
N ASP A 128 12.18 -0.50 3.83
CA ASP A 128 12.66 0.68 3.11
C ASP A 128 12.86 1.87 4.07
N ASN A 129 14.12 2.26 4.27
CA ASN A 129 14.51 3.38 5.14
C ASN A 129 14.67 4.70 4.37
N SER A 130 14.18 4.80 3.15
CA SER A 130 14.24 6.02 2.38
C SER A 130 13.26 7.08 2.92
N LYS A 131 13.61 8.36 2.74
CA LYS A 131 12.71 9.47 3.10
C LYS A 131 11.37 9.40 2.34
N LYS A 132 11.39 8.85 1.14
CA LYS A 132 10.18 8.67 0.35
C LYS A 132 9.26 7.61 0.97
N ALA A 133 9.82 6.48 1.40
CA ALA A 133 9.07 5.46 2.12
C ALA A 133 8.48 5.99 3.44
N GLU A 134 9.22 6.80 4.19
CA GLU A 134 8.71 7.45 5.40
C GLU A 134 7.52 8.36 5.10
N TRP A 135 7.61 9.15 4.04
CA TRP A 135 6.56 10.07 3.63
C TRP A 135 5.29 9.36 3.16
N GLU A 136 5.44 8.31 2.33
CA GLU A 136 4.35 7.57 1.74
C GLU A 136 3.75 6.49 2.68
N PHE A 137 4.44 6.19 3.80
CA PHE A 137 4.15 5.04 4.66
C PHE A 137 2.68 4.96 5.09
N LYS A 138 2.14 6.06 5.58
CA LYS A 138 0.77 6.12 6.09
C LYS A 138 -0.24 5.77 4.99
N ASP A 139 -0.12 6.38 3.82
CA ASP A 139 -1.05 6.17 2.72
C ASP A 139 -0.99 4.73 2.20
N TYR A 140 0.23 4.15 2.13
CA TYR A 140 0.42 2.75 1.78
C TYR A 140 -0.17 1.80 2.83
N PHE A 141 0.10 2.02 4.11
CA PHE A 141 -0.44 1.21 5.20
C PHE A 141 -1.97 1.23 5.20
N HIS A 142 -2.57 2.41 5.11
CA HIS A 142 -4.02 2.56 5.10
C HIS A 142 -4.66 1.88 3.89
N SER A 143 -4.14 2.11 2.69
CA SER A 143 -4.68 1.54 1.46
C SER A 143 -4.52 0.03 1.40
N ILE A 144 -3.36 -0.52 1.80
CA ILE A 144 -3.11 -1.95 1.89
C ILE A 144 -4.02 -2.59 2.94
N SER A 145 -4.17 -1.98 4.11
CA SER A 145 -5.02 -2.47 5.20
C SER A 145 -6.51 -2.49 4.85
N TYR A 146 -6.95 -1.58 3.99
CA TYR A 146 -8.30 -1.57 3.45
C TYR A 146 -8.52 -2.70 2.43
N PHE A 147 -7.57 -2.88 1.53
CA PHE A 147 -7.68 -3.76 0.37
C PHE A 147 -7.40 -5.23 0.69
N TYR A 148 -6.35 -5.50 1.48
CA TYR A 148 -5.88 -6.86 1.73
C TYR A 148 -6.87 -7.63 2.61
N PRO A 149 -7.23 -8.87 2.24
CA PRO A 149 -8.35 -9.58 2.89
C PRO A 149 -8.09 -9.99 4.34
N ASP A 150 -6.83 -10.17 4.74
CA ASP A 150 -6.46 -10.58 6.09
C ASP A 150 -5.58 -9.53 6.80
N PHE A 151 -6.23 -8.65 7.56
CA PHE A 151 -5.55 -7.64 8.36
C PHE A 151 -4.60 -8.24 9.41
N SER A 152 -4.89 -9.45 9.90
CA SER A 152 -4.00 -10.15 10.85
C SER A 152 -2.66 -10.47 10.22
N GLU A 153 -2.63 -10.82 8.94
CA GLU A 153 -1.39 -11.09 8.20
C GLU A 153 -0.56 -9.83 8.02
N ILE A 154 -1.19 -8.69 7.70
CA ILE A 154 -0.52 -7.38 7.64
C ILE A 154 0.19 -7.07 8.97
N LEU A 155 -0.50 -7.23 10.09
CA LEU A 155 0.08 -7.00 11.42
C LEU A 155 1.17 -8.00 11.76
N LYS A 156 0.99 -9.28 11.42
CA LYS A 156 2.00 -10.32 11.65
C LYS A 156 3.30 -10.06 10.88
N VAL A 157 3.20 -9.64 9.61
CA VAL A 157 4.37 -9.24 8.81
C VAL A 157 5.10 -8.08 9.47
N TRP A 158 4.36 -7.10 10.01
CA TRP A 158 4.97 -5.98 10.73
C TRP A 158 5.62 -6.41 12.05
N GLU A 159 4.95 -7.25 12.82
CA GLU A 159 5.47 -7.75 14.10
C GLU A 159 6.78 -8.51 13.95
N THR A 160 6.87 -9.35 12.90
CA THR A 160 8.05 -10.21 12.65
C THR A 160 9.19 -9.50 11.93
N ASN A 161 8.99 -8.27 11.48
CA ASN A 161 10.03 -7.50 10.80
C ASN A 161 10.81 -6.63 11.81
N ASP A 162 12.03 -7.03 12.14
CA ASP A 162 12.89 -6.36 13.11
C ASP A 162 13.88 -5.37 12.47
N SER A 163 13.69 -5.01 11.19
CA SER A 163 14.51 -3.99 10.54
C SER A 163 14.36 -2.64 11.24
N PHE A 164 15.42 -1.85 11.26
CA PHE A 164 15.38 -0.48 11.78
C PHE A 164 14.30 0.36 11.08
N ALA A 165 14.11 0.18 9.77
CA ALA A 165 13.07 0.86 9.00
C ALA A 165 11.66 0.52 9.52
N SER A 166 11.37 -0.76 9.76
CA SER A 166 10.09 -1.22 10.32
C SER A 166 9.79 -0.60 11.68
N ILE A 167 10.80 -0.56 12.56
CA ILE A 167 10.68 0.05 13.88
C ILE A 167 10.44 1.56 13.75
N LYS A 168 11.17 2.22 12.88
CA LYS A 168 11.03 3.65 12.61
C LYS A 168 9.64 4.01 12.07
N HIS A 169 9.13 3.22 11.13
CA HIS A 169 7.78 3.40 10.61
C HIS A 169 6.72 3.22 11.70
N LEU A 170 6.84 2.19 12.51
CA LEU A 170 5.92 1.95 13.64
C LEU A 170 5.95 3.13 14.63
N THR A 171 7.14 3.56 15.02
CA THR A 171 7.33 4.65 15.97
C THR A 171 6.75 5.97 15.44
N ASN A 172 7.03 6.31 14.19
CA ASN A 172 6.52 7.52 13.56
C ASN A 172 5.01 7.48 13.44
N TYR A 173 4.45 6.36 12.98
CA TYR A 173 3.02 6.19 12.81
C TYR A 173 2.27 6.37 14.14
N ILE A 174 2.69 5.70 15.21
CA ILE A 174 2.05 5.84 16.53
C ILE A 174 2.17 7.28 17.05
N PHE A 175 3.34 7.89 16.91
CA PHE A 175 3.58 9.25 17.38
C PHE A 175 2.66 10.28 16.67
N GLU A 176 2.46 10.13 15.37
CA GLU A 176 1.69 11.06 14.54
C GLU A 176 0.18 10.80 14.63
N GLU A 177 -0.24 9.52 14.65
CA GLU A 177 -1.65 9.14 14.54
C GLU A 177 -2.32 8.80 15.89
N ARG A 178 -1.59 8.90 17.02
CA ARG A 178 -2.09 8.49 18.34
C ARG A 178 -3.47 9.05 18.69
N GLN A 179 -3.71 10.32 18.41
CA GLN A 179 -4.97 10.99 18.74
C GLN A 179 -6.12 10.44 17.90
N HIS A 180 -5.91 10.26 16.61
CA HIS A 180 -6.91 9.66 15.75
C HIS A 180 -7.21 8.23 16.18
N LEU A 181 -6.17 7.43 16.43
CA LEU A 181 -6.31 6.02 16.76
C LEU A 181 -6.94 5.78 18.14
N PHE A 182 -6.41 6.42 19.19
CA PHE A 182 -6.80 6.11 20.56
C PHE A 182 -7.97 6.97 21.05
N ASP A 183 -7.97 8.27 20.78
CA ASP A 183 -9.01 9.18 21.26
C ASP A 183 -10.26 9.14 20.35
N ASN A 184 -10.07 9.12 19.03
CA ASN A 184 -11.16 9.20 18.06
C ASN A 184 -11.62 7.82 17.57
N ASN A 185 -10.89 6.74 17.89
CA ASN A 185 -11.13 5.38 17.38
C ASN A 185 -11.25 5.34 15.84
N TYR A 186 -10.32 6.02 15.19
CA TYR A 186 -10.34 6.28 13.75
C TYR A 186 -9.01 5.94 13.10
N ILE A 187 -9.06 5.26 11.97
CA ILE A 187 -7.95 5.11 11.02
C ILE A 187 -8.54 5.41 9.65
N ASP A 188 -7.95 6.34 8.93
CA ASP A 188 -8.35 6.70 7.59
C ASP A 188 -8.42 5.44 6.69
N SER A 189 -9.35 5.40 5.75
CA SER A 189 -9.62 4.27 4.85
C SER A 189 -10.21 3.01 5.51
N ILE A 190 -9.93 2.74 6.78
CA ILE A 190 -10.51 1.59 7.51
C ILE A 190 -11.52 1.99 8.59
N GLU A 191 -11.93 3.24 8.60
CA GLU A 191 -12.89 3.83 9.56
C GLU A 191 -14.19 3.04 9.74
N LYS A 192 -14.68 2.40 8.66
CA LYS A 192 -15.90 1.58 8.68
C LYS A 192 -15.68 0.17 9.24
N ASN A 193 -14.44 -0.24 9.43
CA ASN A 193 -14.09 -1.55 9.96
C ASN A 193 -13.61 -1.46 11.41
N THR A 194 -14.55 -1.25 12.31
CA THR A 194 -14.25 -1.15 13.75
C THR A 194 -13.48 -2.35 14.29
N LYS A 195 -13.72 -3.55 13.73
CA LYS A 195 -12.98 -4.77 14.12
C LYS A 195 -11.48 -4.64 13.81
N ASN A 196 -11.10 -4.13 12.68
CA ASN A 196 -9.68 -3.94 12.32
C ASN A 196 -9.04 -2.87 13.19
N ILE A 197 -9.76 -1.81 13.54
CA ILE A 197 -9.27 -0.75 14.44
C ILE A 197 -9.01 -1.34 15.83
N GLU A 198 -9.95 -2.07 16.40
CA GLU A 198 -9.79 -2.72 17.71
C GLU A 198 -8.67 -3.77 17.69
N GLN A 199 -8.56 -4.55 16.62
CA GLN A 199 -7.47 -5.50 16.42
C GLN A 199 -6.10 -4.78 16.39
N PHE A 200 -6.00 -3.65 15.70
CA PHE A 200 -4.78 -2.86 15.63
C PHE A 200 -4.39 -2.29 16.99
N LYS A 201 -5.34 -1.72 17.74
CA LYS A 201 -5.10 -1.21 19.09
C LYS A 201 -4.63 -2.32 20.03
N THR A 202 -5.30 -3.48 19.99
CA THR A 202 -4.91 -4.65 20.78
C THR A 202 -3.49 -5.12 20.43
N TRP A 203 -3.17 -5.16 19.14
CA TRP A 203 -1.84 -5.52 18.67
C TRP A 203 -0.77 -4.51 19.14
N LEU A 204 -1.02 -3.21 19.01
CA LEU A 204 -0.10 -2.15 19.46
C LEU A 204 0.20 -2.21 20.96
N THR A 205 -0.79 -2.57 21.77
CA THR A 205 -0.65 -2.66 23.24
C THR A 205 -0.23 -4.05 23.74
N SER A 206 0.07 -4.97 22.81
CA SER A 206 0.54 -6.33 23.15
C SER A 206 1.94 -6.31 23.79
N ASP A 207 2.24 -7.34 24.59
CA ASP A 207 3.57 -7.47 25.20
C ASP A 207 4.70 -7.58 24.16
N ASN A 208 4.42 -8.20 23.02
CA ASN A 208 5.39 -8.34 21.94
C ASN A 208 5.80 -6.98 21.35
N ILE A 209 4.82 -6.12 21.07
CA ILE A 209 5.09 -4.78 20.52
C ILE A 209 5.73 -3.87 21.55
N LEU A 210 5.28 -3.89 22.79
CA LEU A 210 5.91 -3.14 23.88
C LEU A 210 7.37 -3.53 24.05
N LYS A 211 7.67 -4.83 24.07
CA LYS A 211 9.04 -5.33 24.16
C LYS A 211 9.88 -4.97 22.92
N LYS A 212 9.27 -5.00 21.73
CA LYS A 212 9.93 -4.59 20.49
C LYS A 212 10.37 -3.12 20.53
N ILE A 213 9.50 -2.21 21.01
CA ILE A 213 9.81 -0.78 21.17
C ILE A 213 10.85 -0.57 22.26
N GLU A 214 10.75 -1.25 23.40
CA GLU A 214 11.72 -1.19 24.50
C GLU A 214 13.12 -1.64 24.03
N ASN A 215 13.23 -2.78 23.35
CA ASN A 215 14.50 -3.25 22.79
C ASN A 215 15.08 -2.23 21.80
N ALA A 216 14.23 -1.72 20.91
CA ALA A 216 14.64 -0.72 19.93
C ALA A 216 15.16 0.57 20.58
N PHE A 217 14.59 0.98 21.72
CA PHE A 217 15.11 2.12 22.49
C PHE A 217 16.53 1.86 22.96
N TYR A 218 16.80 0.72 23.60
CA TYR A 218 18.15 0.39 24.09
C TYR A 218 19.17 0.25 22.96
N ASP A 219 18.78 -0.33 21.84
CA ASP A 219 19.65 -0.47 20.66
C ASP A 219 19.97 0.88 19.98
N ASN A 220 19.15 1.91 20.24
CA ASN A 220 19.25 3.22 19.58
C ASN A 220 19.35 4.41 20.54
N GLU A 221 19.76 4.22 21.80
CA GLU A 221 19.80 5.26 22.85
C GLU A 221 20.49 6.57 22.43
N LYS A 222 21.47 6.49 21.52
CA LYS A 222 22.25 7.64 21.04
C LYS A 222 21.77 8.20 19.69
N SER A 223 20.70 7.70 19.16
CA SER A 223 20.17 8.10 17.85
C SER A 223 19.05 9.14 17.98
N GLU A 224 18.76 9.84 16.90
CA GLU A 224 17.68 10.83 16.84
C GLU A 224 16.28 10.26 17.14
N ILE A 225 16.09 8.93 16.95
CA ILE A 225 14.80 8.28 17.19
C ILE A 225 14.59 7.92 18.67
N ALA A 226 15.62 7.93 19.51
CA ALA A 226 15.55 7.47 20.91
C ALA A 226 14.46 8.18 21.73
N GLU A 227 14.38 9.50 21.62
CA GLU A 227 13.37 10.29 22.31
C GLU A 227 11.96 9.88 21.87
N ARG A 228 11.74 9.71 20.58
CA ARG A 228 10.44 9.31 20.02
C ARG A 228 10.05 7.88 20.43
N LEU A 229 11.02 6.95 20.48
CA LEU A 229 10.81 5.59 20.99
C LEU A 229 10.35 5.61 22.45
N SER A 230 11.01 6.41 23.30
CA SER A 230 10.60 6.57 24.71
C SER A 230 9.18 7.13 24.84
N TRP A 231 8.82 8.13 24.04
CA TRP A 231 7.46 8.69 24.02
C TRP A 231 6.41 7.64 23.60
N VAL A 232 6.70 6.88 22.53
CA VAL A 232 5.80 5.84 22.04
C VAL A 232 5.62 4.72 23.05
N GLU A 233 6.68 4.29 23.70
CA GLU A 233 6.60 3.30 24.78
C GLU A 233 5.66 3.77 25.91
N GLN A 234 5.78 5.01 26.35
CA GLN A 234 4.92 5.59 27.39
C GLN A 234 3.45 5.65 26.93
N ILE A 235 3.20 6.08 25.69
CA ILE A 235 1.85 6.10 25.10
C ILE A 235 1.23 4.71 25.17
N LEU A 236 1.92 3.69 24.63
CA LEU A 236 1.39 2.33 24.56
C LEU A 236 1.18 1.71 25.95
N LYS A 237 2.09 1.97 26.91
CA LYS A 237 1.93 1.51 28.29
C LYS A 237 0.71 2.15 28.98
N ASN A 238 0.43 3.40 28.70
CA ASN A 238 -0.74 4.08 29.22
C ASN A 238 -2.02 3.53 28.63
N GLU A 239 -2.08 3.40 27.29
CA GLU A 239 -3.24 2.84 26.58
C GLU A 239 -3.57 1.40 27.05
N LYS A 240 -2.54 0.57 27.28
CA LYS A 240 -2.72 -0.77 27.84
C LYS A 240 -3.43 -0.78 29.20
N LYS A 241 -3.12 0.20 30.08
CA LYS A 241 -3.76 0.30 31.39
C LYS A 241 -5.23 0.67 31.32
N TYR A 242 -5.66 1.40 30.30
CA TYR A 242 -7.05 1.80 30.13
C TYR A 242 -7.89 0.77 29.36
N SER A 243 -7.24 -0.22 28.71
CA SER A 243 -7.91 -1.29 27.97
C SER A 243 -8.17 -2.55 28.81
N THR A 244 -7.67 -2.61 30.02
CA THR A 244 -7.89 -3.66 31.04
C THR A 244 -8.90 -3.21 32.09
#